data_7b27d554172111760bd186efa5edf04c
#
_entry.id   7b27d554172111760bd186efa5edf04c
#
_cell.length_a   1.000
_cell.length_b   1.000
_cell.length_c   1.000
_cell.angle_alpha   90.00
_cell.angle_beta   90.00
_cell.angle_gamma   90.00
#
_symmetry.space_group_name_H-M   'P 1'
#
loop_
_entity.id
_entity.type
_entity.pdbx_description
1 polymer ?
#
loop_
_entity_poly.entity_id
_entity_poly.type
_entity_poly.pdbx_seq_one_letter_code
_entity_poly.pdbx_strand_id
1 'polypeptide(L)'
;MRRIFLFFFILLAASCANPAVQEEAERKIEGPYLILSTPYYEDGSVNYENLVKEACFAADWNTPGLIWPQSNDAIDLLTAEERLAGMTALVNEWKERPKETVLVLGVNGDDIEEMLYFAREAERLAQESGVPFILAARPPYYGKTEEDIQAYYDALATVAKRPVIIQTYVNEACPAPSPELLIELAKKYPDVYGWIKEESNKLEANDRQQAELEGKPYIKTVFSAWGGWQWLYQRRQIGTAGLISEKIAYAPITSLVWENMKNGDKDGILTECFAMYRLMIDQRFIIHDSLRGYGLYYLQRLGVFDNLLSRAYAVEPDGPAGTHTRENKGKWVLKDYEITPMQQAELDQCYDDMMKFVNRYYKK
;
A
#
# COMPACT_ATOMS: atom_id res chain seq x y z
N MET A 1 14.65 51.72 -49.19
CA MET A 1 14.00 51.28 -47.94
C MET A 1 13.90 49.75 -47.94
N ARG A 2 14.86 49.06 -47.30
CA ARG A 2 14.89 47.58 -47.19
C ARG A 2 14.23 47.24 -45.84
N ARG A 3 13.14 46.48 -45.85
CA ARG A 3 12.50 45.94 -44.65
C ARG A 3 13.18 44.60 -44.31
N ILE A 4 13.82 44.56 -43.14
CA ILE A 4 14.39 43.35 -42.56
C ILE A 4 13.26 42.68 -41.77
N PHE A 5 12.86 41.45 -42.16
CA PHE A 5 11.99 40.57 -41.41
C PHE A 5 12.84 39.76 -40.43
N LEU A 6 12.69 40.03 -39.14
CA LEU A 6 13.23 39.21 -38.08
C LEU A 6 12.30 38.00 -37.84
N PHE A 7 12.76 36.81 -38.20
CA PHE A 7 12.08 35.56 -37.80
C PHE A 7 12.49 35.24 -36.38
N PHE A 8 11.56 35.28 -35.43
CA PHE A 8 11.71 34.70 -34.10
C PHE A 8 11.44 33.19 -34.22
N PHE A 9 12.48 32.39 -34.08
CA PHE A 9 12.35 30.96 -33.83
C PHE A 9 12.01 30.76 -32.35
N ILE A 10 10.75 30.43 -32.04
CA ILE A 10 10.35 29.90 -30.74
C ILE A 10 10.75 28.44 -30.75
N LEU A 11 11.83 28.10 -30.02
CA LEU A 11 12.15 26.73 -29.67
C LEU A 11 11.11 26.28 -28.62
N LEU A 12 10.12 25.51 -29.06
CA LEU A 12 9.32 24.68 -28.18
C LEU A 12 10.25 23.56 -27.69
N ALA A 13 10.73 23.69 -26.46
CA ALA A 13 11.30 22.55 -25.74
C ALA A 13 10.16 21.55 -25.47
N ALA A 14 9.98 20.59 -26.36
CA ALA A 14 9.16 19.42 -26.08
C ALA A 14 9.84 18.68 -24.92
N SER A 15 9.28 18.78 -23.73
CA SER A 15 9.61 17.90 -22.61
C SER A 15 9.33 16.47 -23.07
N CYS A 16 10.36 15.70 -23.34
CA CYS A 16 10.24 14.27 -23.55
C CYS A 16 9.90 13.61 -22.21
N ALA A 17 8.64 13.73 -21.76
CA ALA A 17 8.13 12.88 -20.69
C ALA A 17 8.16 11.43 -21.20
N ASN A 18 8.69 10.54 -20.36
CA ASN A 18 8.72 9.12 -20.67
C ASN A 18 7.27 8.63 -20.86
N PRO A 19 6.89 7.99 -22.00
CA PRO A 19 5.52 7.55 -22.25
C PRO A 19 4.95 6.68 -21.13
N ALA A 20 5.76 5.85 -20.46
CA ALA A 20 5.35 5.04 -19.32
C ALA A 20 4.91 5.88 -18.10
N VAL A 21 5.56 7.02 -17.85
CA VAL A 21 5.20 7.94 -16.75
C VAL A 21 3.89 8.68 -17.06
N GLN A 22 3.65 8.98 -18.34
CA GLN A 22 2.42 9.64 -18.77
C GLN A 22 1.22 8.70 -18.72
N GLU A 23 1.40 7.40 -19.05
CA GLU A 23 0.37 6.37 -18.96
C GLU A 23 -0.04 6.09 -17.48
N GLU A 24 0.89 6.23 -16.53
CA GLU A 24 0.59 6.14 -15.09
C GLU A 24 -0.22 7.32 -14.56
N ALA A 25 0.06 8.54 -15.02
CA ALA A 25 -0.66 9.74 -14.60
C ALA A 25 -2.13 9.75 -15.07
N GLU A 26 -2.45 9.03 -16.16
CA GLU A 26 -3.80 8.88 -16.69
C GLU A 26 -4.60 7.75 -15.98
N ARG A 27 -3.93 6.80 -15.32
CA ARG A 27 -4.58 5.72 -14.60
C ARG A 27 -5.14 6.23 -13.27
N LYS A 28 -6.42 6.02 -13.05
CA LYS A 28 -7.02 6.31 -11.74
C LYS A 28 -6.45 5.38 -10.68
N ILE A 29 -5.76 5.96 -9.71
CA ILE A 29 -5.25 5.25 -8.54
C ILE A 29 -6.38 5.18 -7.52
N GLU A 30 -7.25 4.17 -7.64
CA GLU A 30 -8.44 3.97 -6.79
C GLU A 30 -8.74 2.47 -6.61
N GLY A 31 -9.56 2.13 -5.61
CA GLY A 31 -9.92 0.76 -5.28
C GLY A 31 -9.06 0.16 -4.17
N PRO A 32 -9.11 -1.16 -3.97
CA PRO A 32 -8.29 -1.83 -2.97
C PRO A 32 -6.83 -1.93 -3.41
N TYR A 33 -5.93 -1.41 -2.58
CA TYR A 33 -4.49 -1.56 -2.67
C TYR A 33 -4.06 -2.44 -1.51
N LEU A 34 -3.65 -3.67 -1.79
CA LEU A 34 -3.36 -4.66 -0.76
C LEU A 34 -1.87 -4.70 -0.46
N ILE A 35 -1.54 -4.72 0.84
CA ILE A 35 -0.16 -4.79 1.32
C ILE A 35 0.24 -6.25 1.35
N LEU A 36 1.33 -6.59 0.66
CA LEU A 36 1.92 -7.93 0.68
C LEU A 36 2.57 -8.22 2.03
N SER A 37 2.49 -9.47 2.44
CA SER A 37 3.22 -10.00 3.59
C SER A 37 4.62 -10.43 3.17
N THR A 38 5.62 -10.26 4.02
CA THR A 38 6.96 -10.79 3.74
C THR A 38 7.07 -12.23 4.20
N PRO A 39 7.24 -13.20 3.31
CA PRO A 39 7.46 -14.62 3.66
C PRO A 39 8.93 -14.89 3.98
N TYR A 40 9.17 -15.90 4.83
CA TYR A 40 10.50 -16.25 5.28
C TYR A 40 10.77 -17.76 5.16
N TYR A 41 12.03 -18.12 4.94
CA TYR A 41 12.54 -19.47 5.12
C TYR A 41 12.78 -19.78 6.60
N GLU A 42 13.06 -21.03 6.92
CA GLU A 42 13.33 -21.49 8.30
C GLU A 42 14.57 -20.83 8.93
N ASP A 43 15.51 -20.39 8.12
CA ASP A 43 16.69 -19.63 8.58
C ASP A 43 16.41 -18.15 8.81
N GLY A 44 15.18 -17.71 8.56
CA GLY A 44 14.72 -16.33 8.68
C GLY A 44 15.06 -15.43 7.49
N SER A 45 15.69 -15.92 6.44
CA SER A 45 15.90 -15.17 5.19
C SER A 45 14.58 -14.99 4.43
N VAL A 46 14.49 -13.92 3.62
CA VAL A 46 13.26 -13.59 2.87
C VAL A 46 13.06 -14.57 1.72
N ASN A 47 11.86 -15.14 1.61
CA ASN A 47 11.44 -16.01 0.51
C ASN A 47 10.81 -15.18 -0.63
N TYR A 48 11.64 -14.68 -1.55
CA TYR A 48 11.17 -13.85 -2.66
C TYR A 48 10.26 -14.58 -3.65
N GLU A 49 10.38 -15.90 -3.76
CA GLU A 49 9.48 -16.70 -4.61
C GLU A 49 8.05 -16.65 -4.08
N ASN A 50 7.87 -16.86 -2.79
CA ASN A 50 6.55 -16.78 -2.16
C ASN A 50 6.00 -15.34 -2.14
N LEU A 51 6.86 -14.32 -2.02
CA LEU A 51 6.46 -12.91 -2.16
C LEU A 51 5.86 -12.63 -3.56
N VAL A 52 6.49 -13.15 -4.60
CA VAL A 52 5.99 -13.04 -5.98
C VAL A 52 4.70 -13.86 -6.15
N LYS A 53 4.62 -15.08 -5.61
CA LYS A 53 3.38 -15.90 -5.64
C LYS A 53 2.20 -15.18 -4.97
N GLU A 54 2.43 -14.50 -3.85
CA GLU A 54 1.40 -13.71 -3.16
C GLU A 54 0.90 -12.56 -4.02
N ALA A 55 1.81 -11.83 -4.63
CA ALA A 55 1.48 -10.75 -5.54
C ALA A 55 0.67 -11.24 -6.76
N CYS A 56 1.09 -12.36 -7.34
CA CYS A 56 0.40 -13.02 -8.44
C CYS A 56 -1.01 -13.47 -8.05
N PHE A 57 -1.16 -14.09 -6.87
CA PHE A 57 -2.47 -14.50 -6.36
C PHE A 57 -3.46 -13.35 -6.31
N ALA A 58 -3.06 -12.21 -5.74
CA ALA A 58 -3.95 -11.06 -5.66
C ALA A 58 -4.25 -10.43 -7.03
N ALA A 59 -3.25 -10.36 -7.92
CA ALA A 59 -3.43 -9.86 -9.28
C ALA A 59 -4.41 -10.75 -10.09
N ASP A 60 -4.39 -12.07 -9.90
CA ASP A 60 -5.33 -13.00 -10.55
C ASP A 60 -6.80 -12.79 -10.14
N TRP A 61 -7.03 -12.10 -9.02
CA TRP A 61 -8.35 -11.62 -8.59
C TRP A 61 -8.66 -10.18 -9.03
N ASN A 62 -7.90 -9.61 -9.97
CA ASN A 62 -8.04 -8.24 -10.47
C ASN A 62 -7.97 -7.18 -9.35
N THR A 63 -7.13 -7.41 -8.33
CA THR A 63 -6.86 -6.39 -7.31
C THR A 63 -6.24 -5.16 -7.97
N PRO A 64 -6.78 -3.94 -7.78
CA PRO A 64 -6.29 -2.73 -8.44
C PRO A 64 -4.85 -2.37 -8.11
N GLY A 65 -4.37 -2.66 -6.89
CA GLY A 65 -2.99 -2.34 -6.53
C GLY A 65 -2.41 -3.24 -5.44
N LEU A 66 -1.08 -3.37 -5.44
CA LEU A 66 -0.28 -4.15 -4.49
C LEU A 66 0.87 -3.32 -3.98
N ILE A 67 1.13 -3.36 -2.68
CA ILE A 67 2.15 -2.52 -2.02
C ILE A 67 3.17 -3.40 -1.30
N TRP A 68 4.46 -3.18 -1.55
CA TRP A 68 5.55 -3.78 -0.79
C TRP A 68 6.85 -2.95 -0.93
N PRO A 69 7.71 -2.85 0.10
CA PRO A 69 7.42 -3.16 1.50
C PRO A 69 6.59 -2.06 2.17
N GLN A 70 5.94 -2.37 3.29
CA GLN A 70 5.09 -1.41 4.01
C GLN A 70 5.20 -1.60 5.53
N SER A 71 4.82 -0.56 6.30
CA SER A 71 4.93 -0.54 7.77
C SER A 71 4.25 -1.73 8.44
N ASN A 72 3.06 -2.10 7.97
CA ASN A 72 2.29 -3.23 8.54
C ASN A 72 2.90 -4.60 8.23
N ASP A 73 3.94 -4.65 7.41
CA ASP A 73 4.65 -5.87 7.03
C ASP A 73 6.10 -5.88 7.52
N ALA A 74 6.35 -5.32 8.69
CA ALA A 74 7.66 -5.35 9.33
C ALA A 74 8.82 -4.81 8.46
N ILE A 75 8.58 -3.77 7.66
CA ILE A 75 9.61 -3.12 6.84
C ILE A 75 10.87 -2.77 7.64
N ASP A 76 10.69 -2.46 8.93
CA ASP A 76 11.76 -2.07 9.85
C ASP A 76 12.64 -3.24 10.30
N LEU A 77 12.23 -4.47 9.98
CA LEU A 77 12.97 -5.71 10.25
C LEU A 77 13.66 -6.26 9.00
N LEU A 78 13.55 -5.58 7.87
CA LEU A 78 14.24 -5.90 6.63
C LEU A 78 15.52 -5.06 6.50
N THR A 79 16.58 -5.69 5.98
CA THR A 79 17.77 -4.93 5.58
C THR A 79 17.51 -4.16 4.29
N ALA A 80 18.39 -3.20 3.97
CA ALA A 80 18.30 -2.47 2.70
C ALA A 80 18.41 -3.40 1.50
N GLU A 81 19.30 -4.38 1.56
CA GLU A 81 19.51 -5.38 0.53
C GLU A 81 18.27 -6.25 0.33
N GLU A 82 17.62 -6.70 1.42
CA GLU A 82 16.39 -7.48 1.35
C GLU A 82 15.25 -6.68 0.73
N ARG A 83 15.11 -5.39 1.09
CA ARG A 83 14.11 -4.51 0.49
C ARG A 83 14.34 -4.35 -1.02
N LEU A 84 15.57 -4.06 -1.44
CA LEU A 84 15.88 -3.92 -2.87
C LEU A 84 15.71 -5.22 -3.65
N ALA A 85 16.10 -6.36 -3.07
CA ALA A 85 15.92 -7.66 -3.70
C ALA A 85 14.44 -8.00 -3.93
N GLY A 86 13.58 -7.76 -2.92
CA GLY A 86 12.14 -7.97 -3.06
C GLY A 86 11.48 -7.00 -4.05
N MET A 87 11.83 -5.71 -4.04
CA MET A 87 11.38 -4.76 -5.05
C MET A 87 11.78 -5.23 -6.46
N THR A 88 13.02 -5.69 -6.63
CA THR A 88 13.53 -6.19 -7.91
C THR A 88 12.79 -7.44 -8.36
N ALA A 89 12.51 -8.39 -7.44
CA ALA A 89 11.75 -9.60 -7.75
C ALA A 89 10.34 -9.27 -8.25
N LEU A 90 9.62 -8.37 -7.56
CA LEU A 90 8.29 -7.92 -7.95
C LEU A 90 8.31 -7.20 -9.31
N VAL A 91 9.24 -6.27 -9.52
CA VAL A 91 9.36 -5.54 -10.79
C VAL A 91 9.67 -6.48 -11.95
N ASN A 92 10.52 -7.49 -11.74
CA ASN A 92 10.83 -8.48 -12.78
C ASN A 92 9.60 -9.31 -13.17
N GLU A 93 8.77 -9.73 -12.20
CA GLU A 93 7.51 -10.42 -12.51
C GLU A 93 6.54 -9.53 -13.27
N TRP A 94 6.44 -8.24 -12.92
CA TRP A 94 5.55 -7.28 -13.58
C TRP A 94 5.93 -6.93 -15.03
N LYS A 95 7.13 -7.31 -15.50
CA LYS A 95 7.48 -7.21 -16.93
C LYS A 95 6.62 -8.13 -17.80
N GLU A 96 6.25 -9.29 -17.27
CA GLU A 96 5.53 -10.34 -17.99
C GLU A 96 4.03 -10.32 -17.75
N ARG A 97 3.56 -9.57 -16.75
CA ARG A 97 2.15 -9.52 -16.39
C ARG A 97 1.37 -8.39 -17.08
N PRO A 98 0.03 -8.57 -17.29
CA PRO A 98 -0.86 -7.49 -17.68
C PRO A 98 -0.77 -6.32 -16.68
N LYS A 99 -0.85 -5.10 -17.19
CA LYS A 99 -0.65 -3.87 -16.42
C LYS A 99 -1.93 -3.38 -15.70
N GLU A 100 -2.91 -4.23 -15.44
CA GLU A 100 -4.15 -3.85 -14.75
C GLU A 100 -3.93 -3.63 -13.26
N THR A 101 -3.08 -4.44 -12.62
CA THR A 101 -2.73 -4.27 -11.20
C THR A 101 -1.52 -3.34 -11.06
N VAL A 102 -1.70 -2.25 -10.32
CA VAL A 102 -0.64 -1.28 -10.05
C VAL A 102 0.30 -1.82 -8.99
N LEU A 103 1.59 -1.92 -9.29
CA LEU A 103 2.61 -2.19 -8.29
C LEU A 103 2.98 -0.89 -7.57
N VAL A 104 3.10 -0.94 -6.24
CA VAL A 104 3.51 0.19 -5.40
C VAL A 104 4.74 -0.20 -4.61
N LEU A 105 5.84 0.53 -4.78
CA LEU A 105 7.07 0.29 -4.04
C LEU A 105 7.19 1.24 -2.85
N GLY A 106 7.38 0.68 -1.66
CA GLY A 106 7.55 1.45 -0.43
C GLY A 106 8.97 1.99 -0.29
N VAL A 107 9.10 3.32 -0.35
CA VAL A 107 10.40 4.02 -0.23
C VAL A 107 10.59 4.66 1.15
N ASN A 108 9.89 4.16 2.16
CA ASN A 108 9.97 4.66 3.53
C ASN A 108 11.41 4.65 4.04
N GLY A 109 11.82 5.73 4.71
CA GLY A 109 13.06 5.82 5.46
C GLY A 109 12.78 6.43 6.84
N ASP A 110 13.65 6.18 7.79
CA ASP A 110 13.55 6.78 9.13
C ASP A 110 13.94 8.25 9.09
N ASP A 111 14.76 8.62 8.12
CA ASP A 111 15.19 9.99 7.82
C ASP A 111 15.23 10.25 6.31
N ILE A 112 15.64 11.47 5.94
CA ILE A 112 15.71 11.91 4.54
C ILE A 112 16.73 11.08 3.74
N GLU A 113 17.87 10.73 4.30
CA GLU A 113 18.93 10.01 3.58
C GLU A 113 18.48 8.61 3.19
N GLU A 114 17.92 7.87 4.15
CA GLU A 114 17.43 6.52 3.90
C GLU A 114 16.26 6.53 2.90
N MET A 115 15.31 7.44 3.05
CA MET A 115 14.21 7.59 2.11
C MET A 115 14.70 7.90 0.68
N LEU A 116 15.63 8.85 0.54
CA LEU A 116 16.19 9.21 -0.77
C LEU A 116 17.00 8.06 -1.40
N TYR A 117 17.65 7.24 -0.59
CA TYR A 117 18.32 6.03 -1.07
C TYR A 117 17.31 5.09 -1.76
N PHE A 118 16.21 4.72 -1.08
CA PHE A 118 15.21 3.83 -1.66
C PHE A 118 14.46 4.48 -2.83
N ALA A 119 14.19 5.79 -2.77
CA ALA A 119 13.55 6.49 -3.88
C ALA A 119 14.44 6.48 -5.14
N ARG A 120 15.74 6.71 -5.02
CA ARG A 120 16.68 6.64 -6.15
C ARG A 120 16.77 5.23 -6.74
N GLU A 121 16.83 4.22 -5.88
CA GLU A 121 16.86 2.83 -6.32
C GLU A 121 15.55 2.42 -7.02
N ALA A 122 14.39 2.85 -6.52
CA ALA A 122 13.12 2.63 -7.22
C ALA A 122 13.09 3.33 -8.59
N GLU A 123 13.56 4.59 -8.70
CA GLU A 123 13.64 5.29 -9.98
C GLU A 123 14.64 4.62 -10.95
N ARG A 124 15.75 4.07 -10.43
CA ARG A 124 16.68 3.27 -11.23
C ARG A 124 16.02 2.00 -11.76
N LEU A 125 15.31 1.25 -10.90
CA LEU A 125 14.55 0.06 -11.30
C LEU A 125 13.52 0.39 -12.39
N ALA A 126 12.81 1.51 -12.27
CA ALA A 126 11.86 1.95 -13.29
C ALA A 126 12.52 2.22 -14.63
N GLN A 127 13.65 2.92 -14.61
CA GLN A 127 14.41 3.23 -15.82
C GLN A 127 14.96 1.97 -16.51
N GLU A 128 15.47 1.02 -15.73
CA GLU A 128 16.07 -0.22 -16.25
C GLU A 128 15.02 -1.23 -16.72
N SER A 129 13.88 -1.30 -16.02
CA SER A 129 12.85 -2.29 -16.33
C SER A 129 11.82 -1.82 -17.36
N GLY A 130 11.54 -0.51 -17.40
CA GLY A 130 10.39 0.06 -18.14
C GLY A 130 9.02 -0.33 -17.55
N VAL A 131 8.98 -0.97 -16.37
CA VAL A 131 7.74 -1.36 -15.70
C VAL A 131 7.13 -0.13 -15.06
N PRO A 132 5.85 0.18 -15.32
CA PRO A 132 5.14 1.22 -14.62
C PRO A 132 4.79 0.75 -13.20
N PHE A 133 5.15 1.56 -12.21
CA PHE A 133 4.75 1.42 -10.80
C PHE A 133 4.72 2.79 -10.14
N ILE A 134 4.09 2.89 -8.98
CA ILE A 134 4.06 4.10 -8.16
C ILE A 134 4.78 3.86 -6.84
N LEU A 135 4.94 4.92 -6.04
CA LEU A 135 5.65 4.86 -4.77
C LEU A 135 4.69 5.03 -3.59
N ALA A 136 5.13 4.59 -2.41
CA ALA A 136 4.48 4.90 -1.15
C ALA A 136 5.53 5.32 -0.11
N ALA A 137 5.18 6.30 0.72
CA ALA A 137 6.02 6.76 1.82
C ALA A 137 5.16 7.10 3.04
N ARG A 138 5.70 6.84 4.24
CA ARG A 138 5.17 7.33 5.52
C ARG A 138 6.01 8.53 6.00
N PRO A 139 5.55 9.29 7.00
CA PRO A 139 6.37 10.31 7.65
C PRO A 139 7.69 9.73 8.18
N PRO A 140 8.75 10.54 8.29
CA PRO A 140 10.03 10.09 8.82
C PRO A 140 9.86 9.63 10.27
N TYR A 141 10.54 8.55 10.66
CA TYR A 141 10.40 8.03 12.01
C TYR A 141 10.84 9.04 13.09
N TYR A 142 11.87 9.84 12.79
CA TYR A 142 12.46 10.82 13.72
C TYR A 142 12.03 12.26 13.48
N GLY A 143 11.07 12.50 12.58
CA GLY A 143 10.47 13.82 12.40
C GLY A 143 9.61 14.18 13.60
N LYS A 144 9.92 15.29 14.28
CA LYS A 144 9.22 15.71 15.51
C LYS A 144 8.22 16.81 15.27
N THR A 145 8.38 17.54 14.19
CA THR A 145 7.54 18.70 13.84
C THR A 145 6.98 18.54 12.43
N GLU A 146 5.97 19.34 12.12
CA GLU A 146 5.38 19.39 10.79
C GLU A 146 6.38 19.90 9.74
N GLU A 147 7.30 20.78 10.14
CA GLU A 147 8.38 21.28 9.31
C GLU A 147 9.37 20.17 8.95
N ASP A 148 9.67 19.25 9.88
CA ASP A 148 10.50 18.07 9.59
C ASP A 148 9.81 17.15 8.57
N ILE A 149 8.49 16.95 8.69
CA ILE A 149 7.70 16.17 7.76
C ILE A 149 7.66 16.84 6.39
N GLN A 150 7.45 18.15 6.34
CA GLN A 150 7.48 18.92 5.10
C GLN A 150 8.84 18.81 4.42
N ALA A 151 9.94 18.99 5.15
CA ALA A 151 11.29 18.86 4.60
C ALA A 151 11.55 17.46 4.02
N TYR A 152 11.04 16.42 4.67
CA TYR A 152 11.15 15.04 4.20
C TYR A 152 10.43 14.85 2.85
N TYR A 153 9.19 15.31 2.72
CA TYR A 153 8.44 15.18 1.48
C TYR A 153 8.92 16.16 0.38
N ASP A 154 9.40 17.35 0.75
CA ASP A 154 10.07 18.25 -0.20
C ASP A 154 11.31 17.58 -0.81
N ALA A 155 12.11 16.89 0.02
CA ALA A 155 13.28 16.14 -0.45
C ALA A 155 12.87 14.97 -1.37
N LEU A 156 11.84 14.19 -1.01
CA LEU A 156 11.35 13.08 -1.83
C LEU A 156 10.90 13.57 -3.21
N ALA A 157 10.21 14.70 -3.29
CA ALA A 157 9.75 15.27 -4.55
C ALA A 157 10.89 15.71 -5.49
N THR A 158 12.12 15.89 -5.00
CA THR A 158 13.29 16.17 -5.86
C THR A 158 13.75 14.94 -6.64
N VAL A 159 13.39 13.74 -6.19
CA VAL A 159 13.84 12.46 -6.77
C VAL A 159 12.68 11.74 -7.46
N ALA A 160 11.51 11.68 -6.83
CA ALA A 160 10.34 10.97 -7.33
C ALA A 160 9.83 11.60 -8.65
N LYS A 161 9.66 10.75 -9.67
CA LYS A 161 9.17 11.14 -11.01
C LYS A 161 7.79 10.55 -11.30
N ARG A 162 7.10 10.11 -10.26
CA ARG A 162 5.83 9.37 -10.33
C ARG A 162 4.98 9.61 -9.10
N PRO A 163 3.69 9.21 -9.11
CA PRO A 163 2.81 9.32 -7.95
C PRO A 163 3.38 8.66 -6.70
N VAL A 164 3.23 9.34 -5.56
CA VAL A 164 3.58 8.83 -4.23
C VAL A 164 2.32 8.82 -3.36
N ILE A 165 1.97 7.66 -2.83
CA ILE A 165 0.92 7.56 -1.81
C ILE A 165 1.54 7.93 -0.46
N ILE A 166 1.08 9.02 0.16
CA ILE A 166 1.47 9.40 1.52
C ILE A 166 0.59 8.64 2.51
N GLN A 167 1.21 7.86 3.40
CA GLN A 167 0.56 7.24 4.53
C GLN A 167 0.65 8.18 5.74
N THR A 168 -0.48 8.50 6.36
CA THR A 168 -0.53 9.42 7.52
C THR A 168 -0.26 8.71 8.86
N TYR A 169 0.46 7.59 8.80
CA TYR A 169 0.79 6.80 9.98
C TYR A 169 1.47 7.64 11.06
N VAL A 170 1.03 7.44 12.31
CA VAL A 170 1.57 8.08 13.51
C VAL A 170 2.41 7.08 14.28
N ASN A 171 3.53 7.52 14.80
CA ASN A 171 4.29 6.83 15.85
C ASN A 171 4.60 7.81 16.98
N GLU A 172 5.15 7.33 18.09
CA GLU A 172 5.48 8.19 19.25
C GLU A 172 6.49 9.29 18.93
N ALA A 173 7.30 9.12 17.90
CA ALA A 173 8.38 10.04 17.55
C ALA A 173 7.98 11.04 16.44
N CYS A 174 6.93 10.78 15.68
CA CYS A 174 6.51 11.62 14.56
C CYS A 174 4.98 11.74 14.49
N PRO A 175 4.43 12.97 14.50
CA PRO A 175 2.99 13.18 14.33
C PRO A 175 2.54 12.84 12.91
N ALA A 176 1.23 12.68 12.72
CA ALA A 176 0.66 12.63 11.37
C ALA A 176 0.81 14.02 10.69
N PRO A 177 1.11 14.06 9.38
CA PRO A 177 1.00 15.31 8.63
C PRO A 177 -0.44 15.84 8.70
N SER A 178 -0.60 17.16 8.87
CA SER A 178 -1.93 17.78 8.85
C SER A 178 -2.57 17.69 7.46
N PRO A 179 -3.91 17.74 7.33
CA PRO A 179 -4.57 17.86 6.04
C PRO A 179 -4.08 19.09 5.25
N GLU A 180 -3.80 20.20 5.93
CA GLU A 180 -3.29 21.43 5.34
C GLU A 180 -1.93 21.22 4.69
N LEU A 181 -0.98 20.57 5.38
CA LEU A 181 0.32 20.24 4.81
C LEU A 181 0.19 19.30 3.61
N LEU A 182 -0.66 18.29 3.68
CA LEU A 182 -0.90 17.35 2.57
C LEU A 182 -1.43 18.07 1.32
N ILE A 183 -2.34 19.03 1.52
CA ILE A 183 -2.89 19.87 0.44
C ILE A 183 -1.81 20.79 -0.13
N GLU A 184 -0.97 21.41 0.70
CA GLU A 184 0.14 22.25 0.26
C GLU A 184 1.17 21.48 -0.57
N LEU A 185 1.56 20.30 -0.11
CA LEU A 185 2.45 19.40 -0.85
C LEU A 185 1.87 19.01 -2.21
N ALA A 186 0.58 18.66 -2.25
CA ALA A 186 -0.09 18.30 -3.49
C ALA A 186 -0.21 19.50 -4.48
N LYS A 187 -0.39 20.72 -3.98
CA LYS A 187 -0.35 21.95 -4.80
C LYS A 187 1.05 22.22 -5.35
N LYS A 188 2.06 22.04 -4.50
CA LYS A 188 3.47 22.32 -4.85
C LYS A 188 4.04 21.30 -5.83
N TYR A 189 3.66 20.03 -5.69
CA TYR A 189 4.16 18.90 -6.47
C TYR A 189 3.01 18.04 -7.02
N PRO A 190 2.18 18.56 -7.92
CA PRO A 190 0.92 17.92 -8.34
C PRO A 190 1.11 16.59 -9.08
N ASP A 191 2.27 16.33 -9.67
CA ASP A 191 2.57 15.08 -10.36
C ASP A 191 3.11 13.99 -9.40
N VAL A 192 3.51 14.41 -8.19
CA VAL A 192 4.08 13.51 -7.17
C VAL A 192 3.09 13.24 -6.06
N TYR A 193 2.40 14.24 -5.54
CA TYR A 193 1.49 14.11 -4.40
C TYR A 193 0.01 14.33 -4.78
N GLY A 194 -0.86 13.92 -3.87
CA GLY A 194 -2.31 13.98 -4.02
C GLY A 194 -3.00 12.63 -3.77
N TRP A 195 -2.25 11.60 -3.40
CA TRP A 195 -2.75 10.28 -3.01
C TRP A 195 -2.42 10.01 -1.55
N ILE A 196 -3.43 9.78 -0.72
CA ILE A 196 -3.30 9.71 0.74
C ILE A 196 -3.88 8.38 1.22
N LYS A 197 -3.15 7.65 2.07
CA LYS A 197 -3.68 6.60 2.93
C LYS A 197 -3.90 7.22 4.32
N GLU A 198 -5.15 7.53 4.67
CA GLU A 198 -5.46 8.12 5.98
C GLU A 198 -5.46 7.04 7.07
N GLU A 199 -4.43 7.07 7.91
CA GLU A 199 -4.18 6.10 8.98
C GLU A 199 -3.72 6.75 10.30
N SER A 200 -4.01 8.04 10.51
CA SER A 200 -3.52 8.76 11.70
C SER A 200 -4.20 8.28 12.98
N ASN A 201 -5.52 8.38 13.07
CA ASN A 201 -6.32 8.00 14.24
C ASN A 201 -7.67 7.43 13.81
N LYS A 202 -8.05 6.26 14.35
CA LYS A 202 -9.32 5.61 14.02
C LYS A 202 -10.55 6.47 14.31
N LEU A 203 -10.53 7.25 15.38
CA LEU A 203 -11.68 8.06 15.80
C LEU A 203 -11.82 9.34 14.98
N GLU A 204 -10.72 9.85 14.46
CA GLU A 204 -10.64 11.10 13.69
C GLU A 204 -10.57 10.87 12.18
N ALA A 205 -10.40 9.62 11.74
CA ALA A 205 -10.16 9.29 10.33
C ALA A 205 -11.22 9.86 9.38
N ASN A 206 -12.50 9.87 9.79
CA ASN A 206 -13.57 10.39 8.93
C ASN A 206 -13.48 11.91 8.74
N ASP A 207 -13.21 12.66 9.82
CA ASP A 207 -13.09 14.12 9.78
C ASP A 207 -11.84 14.52 8.99
N ARG A 208 -10.74 13.81 9.19
CA ARG A 208 -9.50 14.03 8.45
C ARG A 208 -9.66 13.76 6.96
N GLN A 209 -10.30 12.64 6.58
CA GLN A 209 -10.57 12.32 5.19
C GLN A 209 -11.44 13.40 4.51
N GLN A 210 -12.40 13.97 5.23
CA GLN A 210 -13.19 15.10 4.73
C GLN A 210 -12.32 16.32 4.49
N ALA A 211 -11.50 16.72 5.47
CA ALA A 211 -10.59 17.86 5.36
C ALA A 211 -9.57 17.69 4.22
N GLU A 212 -9.01 16.49 4.07
CA GLU A 212 -8.11 16.16 2.96
C GLU A 212 -8.80 16.33 1.59
N LEU A 213 -10.04 15.86 1.45
CA LEU A 213 -10.81 15.96 0.21
C LEU A 213 -11.26 17.38 -0.14
N GLU A 214 -11.21 18.33 0.80
CA GLU A 214 -11.39 19.77 0.53
C GLU A 214 -10.26 20.32 -0.37
N GLY A 215 -9.11 19.64 -0.39
CA GLY A 215 -7.97 19.99 -1.25
C GLY A 215 -8.14 19.66 -2.73
N LYS A 216 -9.32 19.18 -3.19
CA LYS A 216 -9.57 18.96 -4.63
C LYS A 216 -9.40 20.24 -5.44
N PRO A 217 -8.86 20.20 -6.68
CA PRO A 217 -8.50 18.99 -7.44
C PRO A 217 -7.08 18.44 -7.15
N TYR A 218 -6.31 19.06 -6.27
CA TYR A 218 -4.93 18.66 -5.99
C TYR A 218 -4.87 17.32 -5.24
N ILE A 219 -5.74 17.14 -4.25
CA ILE A 219 -5.96 15.83 -3.63
C ILE A 219 -6.82 15.00 -4.57
N LYS A 220 -6.22 13.95 -5.13
CA LYS A 220 -6.80 13.10 -6.16
C LYS A 220 -7.51 11.89 -5.56
N THR A 221 -6.91 11.30 -4.53
CA THR A 221 -7.40 10.08 -3.89
C THR A 221 -7.10 10.07 -2.40
N VAL A 222 -8.11 9.75 -1.60
CA VAL A 222 -7.96 9.40 -0.18
C VAL A 222 -8.43 7.96 -0.01
N PHE A 223 -7.57 7.11 0.55
CA PHE A 223 -7.86 5.71 0.84
C PHE A 223 -8.24 5.50 2.30
N SER A 224 -9.24 4.65 2.52
CA SER A 224 -9.55 4.10 3.84
C SER A 224 -8.40 3.21 4.34
N ALA A 225 -8.10 3.28 5.63
CA ALA A 225 -7.13 2.41 6.29
C ALA A 225 -7.80 1.52 7.35
N TRP A 226 -7.04 1.08 8.35
CA TRP A 226 -7.53 0.32 9.50
C TRP A 226 -8.27 -0.97 9.11
N GLY A 227 -7.74 -1.69 8.10
CA GLY A 227 -8.39 -2.88 7.59
C GLY A 227 -9.67 -2.63 6.79
N GLY A 228 -10.02 -1.38 6.49
CA GLY A 228 -11.20 -1.03 5.68
C GLY A 228 -12.55 -1.30 6.35
N TRP A 229 -12.58 -1.42 7.69
CA TRP A 229 -13.83 -1.75 8.40
C TRP A 229 -14.95 -0.71 8.22
N GLN A 230 -14.61 0.54 7.87
CA GLN A 230 -15.55 1.61 7.50
C GLN A 230 -15.57 1.91 5.99
N TRP A 231 -14.89 1.15 5.16
CA TRP A 231 -14.68 1.45 3.74
C TRP A 231 -15.97 1.77 2.99
N LEU A 232 -17.04 0.97 3.15
CA LEU A 232 -18.32 1.23 2.48
C LEU A 232 -18.95 2.55 2.92
N TYR A 233 -18.92 2.85 4.23
CA TYR A 233 -19.41 4.12 4.78
C TYR A 233 -18.57 5.30 4.23
N GLN A 234 -17.27 5.22 4.34
CA GLN A 234 -16.34 6.27 3.89
C GLN A 234 -16.47 6.52 2.39
N ARG A 235 -16.63 5.47 1.59
CA ARG A 235 -16.90 5.61 0.15
C ARG A 235 -18.21 6.34 -0.13
N ARG A 236 -19.29 5.98 0.56
CA ARG A 236 -20.64 6.54 0.31
C ARG A 236 -20.85 7.92 0.89
N GLN A 237 -20.32 8.20 2.07
CA GLN A 237 -20.60 9.43 2.82
C GLN A 237 -19.49 10.49 2.69
N ILE A 238 -18.24 10.06 2.53
CA ILE A 238 -17.08 10.96 2.47
C ILE A 238 -16.55 11.07 1.03
N GLY A 239 -16.62 10.00 0.27
CA GLY A 239 -16.13 9.98 -1.12
C GLY A 239 -14.69 9.49 -1.25
N THR A 240 -14.22 8.67 -0.29
CA THR A 240 -12.92 8.00 -0.41
C THR A 240 -12.87 7.11 -1.64
N ALA A 241 -11.71 7.00 -2.27
CA ALA A 241 -11.61 6.32 -3.55
C ALA A 241 -11.31 4.83 -3.43
N GLY A 242 -10.91 4.35 -2.26
CA GLY A 242 -10.55 2.94 -2.08
C GLY A 242 -10.11 2.64 -0.67
N LEU A 243 -9.35 1.57 -0.56
CA LEU A 243 -8.84 1.06 0.71
C LEU A 243 -7.38 0.63 0.53
N ILE A 244 -6.56 0.83 1.58
CA ILE A 244 -5.24 0.19 1.69
C ILE A 244 -5.23 -0.69 2.93
N SER A 245 -4.97 -1.99 2.73
CA SER A 245 -5.08 -3.01 3.78
C SER A 245 -4.10 -4.15 3.57
N GLU A 246 -3.67 -4.78 4.65
CA GLU A 246 -2.77 -5.94 4.71
C GLU A 246 -3.49 -7.30 4.50
N LYS A 247 -4.62 -7.33 3.81
CA LYS A 247 -5.50 -8.48 3.73
C LYS A 247 -5.45 -9.20 2.36
N ILE A 248 -4.26 -9.61 1.93
CA ILE A 248 -4.05 -10.26 0.62
C ILE A 248 -4.92 -11.50 0.43
N ALA A 249 -5.03 -12.38 1.42
CA ALA A 249 -5.85 -13.58 1.32
C ALA A 249 -7.33 -13.29 1.03
N TYR A 250 -7.77 -12.04 1.26
CA TYR A 250 -9.13 -11.58 0.99
C TYR A 250 -9.28 -10.88 -0.36
N ALA A 251 -8.26 -10.93 -1.23
CA ALA A 251 -8.34 -10.39 -2.58
C ALA A 251 -9.64 -10.78 -3.32
N PRO A 252 -10.13 -12.05 -3.23
CA PRO A 252 -11.39 -12.43 -3.87
C PRO A 252 -12.57 -11.56 -3.46
N ILE A 253 -12.77 -11.37 -2.16
CA ILE A 253 -13.93 -10.60 -1.66
C ILE A 253 -13.72 -9.09 -1.77
N THR A 254 -12.50 -8.58 -1.59
CA THR A 254 -12.21 -7.14 -1.77
C THR A 254 -12.43 -6.71 -3.20
N SER A 255 -12.03 -7.53 -4.16
CA SER A 255 -12.25 -7.28 -5.58
C SER A 255 -13.76 -7.32 -5.93
N LEU A 256 -14.51 -8.27 -5.39
CA LEU A 256 -15.96 -8.31 -5.58
C LEU A 256 -16.68 -7.08 -4.99
N VAL A 257 -16.28 -6.64 -3.79
CA VAL A 257 -16.78 -5.38 -3.18
C VAL A 257 -16.49 -4.20 -4.10
N TRP A 258 -15.26 -4.11 -4.60
CA TRP A 258 -14.85 -3.01 -5.46
C TRP A 258 -15.60 -2.99 -6.80
N GLU A 259 -15.76 -4.13 -7.46
CA GLU A 259 -16.54 -4.22 -8.70
C GLU A 259 -17.97 -3.71 -8.50
N ASN A 260 -18.62 -4.09 -7.38
CA ASN A 260 -19.98 -3.61 -7.09
C ASN A 260 -20.01 -2.11 -6.75
N MET A 261 -18.97 -1.58 -6.09
CA MET A 261 -18.84 -0.14 -5.88
C MET A 261 -18.69 0.63 -7.20
N LYS A 262 -17.86 0.14 -8.13
CA LYS A 262 -17.62 0.78 -9.42
C LYS A 262 -18.85 0.79 -10.31
N ASN A 263 -19.58 -0.31 -10.34
CA ASN A 263 -20.75 -0.45 -11.22
C ASN A 263 -22.04 0.15 -10.64
N GLY A 264 -21.96 0.79 -9.45
CA GLY A 264 -23.09 1.42 -8.77
C GLY A 264 -24.07 0.41 -8.16
N ASP A 265 -23.56 -0.76 -7.75
CA ASP A 265 -24.34 -1.84 -7.11
C ASP A 265 -25.51 -2.34 -7.99
N LYS A 266 -25.25 -2.49 -9.29
CA LYS A 266 -26.28 -2.91 -10.26
C LYS A 266 -26.93 -4.25 -9.92
N ASP A 267 -26.17 -5.15 -9.28
CA ASP A 267 -26.64 -6.46 -8.88
C ASP A 267 -27.30 -6.44 -7.50
N GLY A 268 -27.27 -5.31 -6.78
CA GLY A 268 -27.89 -5.13 -5.47
C GLY A 268 -27.25 -5.96 -4.33
N ILE A 269 -25.99 -6.36 -4.48
CA ILE A 269 -25.29 -7.27 -3.56
C ILE A 269 -24.14 -6.61 -2.76
N LEU A 270 -23.92 -5.30 -2.94
CA LEU A 270 -22.78 -4.63 -2.33
C LEU A 270 -22.78 -4.71 -0.79
N THR A 271 -23.97 -4.64 -0.17
CA THR A 271 -24.11 -4.74 1.28
C THR A 271 -23.71 -6.14 1.77
N GLU A 272 -24.13 -7.19 1.09
CA GLU A 272 -23.78 -8.57 1.40
C GLU A 272 -22.29 -8.84 1.16
N CYS A 273 -21.74 -8.33 0.06
CA CYS A 273 -20.29 -8.41 -0.21
C CYS A 273 -19.48 -7.75 0.90
N PHE A 274 -19.91 -6.56 1.33
CA PHE A 274 -19.20 -5.85 2.41
C PHE A 274 -19.39 -6.53 3.77
N ALA A 275 -20.55 -7.12 4.05
CA ALA A 275 -20.77 -7.91 5.26
C ALA A 275 -19.87 -9.15 5.28
N MET A 276 -19.69 -9.86 4.16
CA MET A 276 -18.76 -10.97 4.04
C MET A 276 -17.31 -10.51 4.24
N TYR A 277 -16.90 -9.39 3.64
CA TYR A 277 -15.59 -8.80 3.86
C TYR A 277 -15.36 -8.48 5.35
N ARG A 278 -16.35 -7.89 6.02
CA ARG A 278 -16.30 -7.59 7.45
C ARG A 278 -16.14 -8.85 8.30
N LEU A 279 -16.88 -9.90 7.99
CA LEU A 279 -16.72 -11.19 8.66
C LEU A 279 -15.29 -11.69 8.57
N MET A 280 -14.66 -11.59 7.40
CA MET A 280 -13.27 -12.00 7.22
C MET A 280 -12.28 -11.15 8.02
N ILE A 281 -12.51 -9.84 8.14
CA ILE A 281 -11.64 -8.97 8.96
C ILE A 281 -11.76 -9.30 10.44
N ASP A 282 -12.97 -9.59 10.92
CA ASP A 282 -13.25 -9.79 12.34
C ASP A 282 -12.67 -11.13 12.87
N GLN A 283 -12.22 -12.03 12.00
CA GLN A 283 -11.55 -13.31 12.37
C GLN A 283 -10.24 -13.13 13.13
N ARG A 284 -9.62 -11.96 13.09
CA ARG A 284 -8.46 -11.66 13.95
C ARG A 284 -8.71 -11.94 15.44
N PHE A 285 -9.97 -12.00 15.87
CA PHE A 285 -10.35 -12.34 17.23
C PHE A 285 -10.30 -13.84 17.53
N ILE A 286 -10.28 -14.69 16.51
CA ILE A 286 -10.18 -16.15 16.65
C ILE A 286 -8.75 -16.53 17.05
N ILE A 287 -7.78 -15.86 16.43
CA ILE A 287 -6.36 -16.01 16.78
C ILE A 287 -5.96 -14.73 17.50
N HIS A 288 -5.85 -14.77 18.81
CA HIS A 288 -5.52 -13.62 19.67
C HIS A 288 -4.19 -12.94 19.36
N ASP A 289 -3.52 -13.37 18.32
CA ASP A 289 -2.24 -12.84 17.96
C ASP A 289 -2.34 -12.02 16.70
N SER A 290 -1.46 -11.10 16.61
CA SER A 290 -1.24 -10.13 15.58
C SER A 290 -1.98 -10.39 14.27
N LEU A 291 -2.35 -9.36 13.59
CA LEU A 291 -2.94 -9.30 12.26
C LEU A 291 -2.31 -10.24 11.21
N ARG A 292 -1.17 -10.88 11.52
CA ARG A 292 -0.40 -11.70 10.58
C ARG A 292 -0.76 -13.17 10.60
N GLY A 293 -0.89 -13.78 11.79
CA GLY A 293 -0.99 -15.24 11.92
C GLY A 293 -2.11 -15.87 11.09
N TYR A 294 -3.33 -15.36 11.14
CA TYR A 294 -4.44 -15.89 10.35
C TYR A 294 -4.33 -15.55 8.85
N GLY A 295 -3.75 -14.41 8.51
CA GLY A 295 -3.46 -14.06 7.11
C GLY A 295 -2.44 -15.00 6.49
N LEU A 296 -1.36 -15.31 7.21
CA LEU A 296 -0.35 -16.29 6.80
C LEU A 296 -0.95 -17.70 6.68
N TYR A 297 -1.83 -18.10 7.61
CA TYR A 297 -2.53 -19.38 7.53
C TYR A 297 -3.33 -19.53 6.24
N TYR A 298 -4.09 -18.51 5.85
CA TYR A 298 -4.83 -18.57 4.60
C TYR A 298 -3.91 -18.64 3.38
N LEU A 299 -2.81 -17.88 3.38
CA LEU A 299 -1.84 -17.96 2.30
C LEU A 299 -1.15 -19.32 2.22
N GLN A 300 -0.85 -19.95 3.36
CA GLN A 300 -0.34 -21.31 3.41
C GLN A 300 -1.38 -22.33 2.90
N ARG A 301 -2.62 -22.24 3.37
CA ARG A 301 -3.73 -23.10 2.92
C ARG A 301 -3.95 -23.01 1.41
N LEU A 302 -3.74 -21.85 0.83
CA LEU A 302 -3.84 -21.62 -0.62
C LEU A 302 -2.61 -22.07 -1.41
N GLY A 303 -1.57 -22.56 -0.76
CA GLY A 303 -0.31 -22.95 -1.38
C GLY A 303 0.51 -21.76 -1.89
N VAL A 304 0.20 -20.56 -1.41
CA VAL A 304 0.95 -19.34 -1.71
C VAL A 304 2.21 -19.26 -0.86
N PHE A 305 2.08 -19.58 0.45
CA PHE A 305 3.20 -19.66 1.39
C PHE A 305 3.45 -21.10 1.82
N ASP A 306 4.70 -21.39 2.17
CA ASP A 306 5.11 -22.74 2.59
C ASP A 306 4.94 -22.96 4.09
N ASN A 307 4.92 -21.85 4.88
CA ASN A 307 4.92 -21.88 6.35
C ASN A 307 4.20 -20.65 6.93
N LEU A 308 4.15 -20.57 8.26
CA LEU A 308 3.56 -19.46 9.02
C LEU A 308 4.63 -18.58 9.68
N LEU A 309 5.84 -18.57 9.14
CA LEU A 309 6.95 -17.82 9.72
C LEU A 309 6.83 -16.31 9.46
N SER A 310 7.17 -15.53 10.48
CA SER A 310 7.27 -14.07 10.39
C SER A 310 8.41 -13.58 11.28
N ARG A 311 9.07 -12.50 10.86
CA ARG A 311 9.95 -11.77 11.79
C ARG A 311 9.09 -10.96 12.76
N ALA A 312 9.44 -11.03 14.04
CA ALA A 312 8.91 -10.19 15.10
C ALA A 312 10.07 -9.43 15.75
N TYR A 313 9.80 -8.29 16.39
CA TYR A 313 10.84 -7.58 17.12
C TYR A 313 11.41 -8.46 18.24
N ALA A 314 12.76 -8.50 18.35
CA ALA A 314 13.44 -9.27 19.38
C ALA A 314 13.17 -8.72 20.80
N VAL A 315 12.83 -7.44 20.91
CA VAL A 315 12.40 -6.79 22.13
C VAL A 315 11.02 -6.21 21.84
N GLU A 316 10.01 -6.59 22.62
CA GLU A 316 8.68 -6.00 22.52
C GLU A 316 8.81 -4.49 22.73
N PRO A 317 8.28 -3.66 21.84
CA PRO A 317 8.32 -2.21 22.02
C PRO A 317 7.48 -1.83 23.25
N ASP A 318 8.01 -1.00 24.11
CA ASP A 318 7.30 -0.41 25.25
C ASP A 318 6.28 0.64 24.77
N GLY A 319 5.21 0.21 24.10
CA GLY A 319 4.20 1.15 23.62
C GLY A 319 2.97 0.50 22.98
N PRO A 320 1.82 1.22 22.95
CA PRO A 320 0.52 0.66 22.59
C PRO A 320 0.35 0.28 21.11
N ALA A 321 1.31 0.53 20.24
CA ALA A 321 1.17 0.33 18.80
C ALA A 321 2.19 -0.63 18.16
N GLY A 322 3.01 -1.34 18.93
CA GLY A 322 4.06 -2.19 18.34
C GLY A 322 5.02 -1.39 17.44
N THR A 323 5.22 -0.12 17.74
CA THR A 323 6.12 0.77 17.01
C THR A 323 7.55 0.41 17.34
N HIS A 324 8.37 0.25 16.31
CA HIS A 324 9.80 0.04 16.54
C HIS A 324 10.43 1.32 17.11
N THR A 325 11.42 1.14 17.97
CA THR A 325 12.35 2.18 18.33
C THR A 325 13.61 2.05 17.46
N ARG A 326 14.43 3.10 17.36
CA ARG A 326 15.73 3.03 16.67
C ARG A 326 16.58 1.85 17.17
N GLU A 327 16.44 1.54 18.46
CA GLU A 327 17.17 0.45 19.09
C GLU A 327 16.70 -0.94 18.64
N ASN A 328 15.43 -1.07 18.23
CA ASN A 328 14.82 -2.32 17.78
C ASN A 328 14.90 -2.53 16.26
N LYS A 329 15.24 -1.49 15.50
CA LYS A 329 15.34 -1.61 14.04
C LYS A 329 16.34 -2.69 13.64
N GLY A 330 15.91 -3.60 12.77
CA GLY A 330 16.72 -4.71 12.29
C GLY A 330 16.98 -5.83 13.31
N LYS A 331 16.51 -5.70 14.56
CA LYS A 331 16.62 -6.75 15.58
C LYS A 331 15.34 -7.56 15.60
N TRP A 332 15.42 -8.80 15.15
CA TRP A 332 14.25 -9.66 15.04
C TRP A 332 14.51 -11.06 15.61
N VAL A 333 13.42 -11.73 15.93
CA VAL A 333 13.33 -13.17 16.16
C VAL A 333 12.37 -13.76 15.13
N LEU A 334 12.62 -14.99 14.72
CA LEU A 334 11.70 -15.71 13.88
C LEU A 334 10.57 -16.27 14.75
N LYS A 335 9.33 -15.93 14.37
CA LYS A 335 8.13 -16.40 15.04
C LYS A 335 7.39 -17.37 14.12
N ASP A 336 7.09 -18.57 14.63
CA ASP A 336 6.18 -19.51 14.01
C ASP A 336 4.81 -19.38 14.67
N TYR A 337 3.76 -19.21 13.87
CA TYR A 337 2.40 -19.05 14.38
C TYR A 337 1.74 -20.41 14.54
N GLU A 338 1.54 -20.83 15.78
CA GLU A 338 0.79 -22.02 16.09
C GLU A 338 -0.71 -21.77 16.02
N ILE A 339 -1.41 -22.55 15.21
CA ILE A 339 -2.87 -22.52 15.08
C ILE A 339 -3.42 -23.84 15.58
N THR A 340 -4.27 -23.79 16.61
CA THR A 340 -4.90 -24.99 17.15
C THR A 340 -5.86 -25.62 16.15
N PRO A 341 -6.14 -26.94 16.22
CA PRO A 341 -7.09 -27.58 15.31
C PRO A 341 -8.49 -26.95 15.34
N MET A 342 -8.93 -26.41 16.48
CA MET A 342 -10.21 -25.72 16.59
C MET A 342 -10.20 -24.40 15.82
N GLN A 343 -9.16 -23.57 16.02
CA GLN A 343 -8.97 -22.32 15.28
C GLN A 343 -8.87 -22.58 13.78
N GLN A 344 -8.12 -23.61 13.39
CA GLN A 344 -8.00 -24.03 12.00
C GLN A 344 -9.36 -24.38 11.38
N ALA A 345 -10.18 -25.16 12.08
CA ALA A 345 -11.51 -25.53 11.59
C ALA A 345 -12.43 -24.31 11.41
N GLU A 346 -12.38 -23.34 12.33
CA GLU A 346 -13.14 -22.10 12.24
C GLU A 346 -12.66 -21.21 11.08
N LEU A 347 -11.35 -21.04 10.93
CA LEU A 347 -10.76 -20.29 9.82
C LEU A 347 -11.10 -20.93 8.47
N ASP A 348 -11.00 -22.24 8.36
CA ASP A 348 -11.35 -22.98 7.15
C ASP A 348 -12.81 -22.79 6.77
N GLN A 349 -13.72 -22.92 7.73
CA GLN A 349 -15.15 -22.73 7.50
C GLN A 349 -15.44 -21.31 6.98
N CYS A 350 -14.87 -20.30 7.62
CA CYS A 350 -15.06 -18.91 7.23
C CYS A 350 -14.52 -18.63 5.82
N TYR A 351 -13.33 -19.15 5.50
CA TYR A 351 -12.75 -18.97 4.16
C TYR A 351 -13.56 -19.69 3.08
N ASP A 352 -14.01 -20.92 3.38
CA ASP A 352 -14.86 -21.68 2.46
C ASP A 352 -16.21 -20.99 2.20
N ASP A 353 -16.82 -20.40 3.23
CA ASP A 353 -18.06 -19.66 3.08
C ASP A 353 -17.87 -18.37 2.28
N MET A 354 -16.76 -17.66 2.51
CA MET A 354 -16.36 -16.53 1.66
C MET A 354 -16.20 -16.95 0.21
N MET A 355 -15.48 -18.04 -0.07
CA MET A 355 -15.25 -18.49 -1.43
C MET A 355 -16.52 -19.02 -2.11
N LYS A 356 -17.42 -19.68 -1.38
CA LYS A 356 -18.76 -20.05 -1.90
C LYS A 356 -19.55 -18.80 -2.29
N PHE A 357 -19.50 -17.76 -1.47
CA PHE A 357 -20.14 -16.48 -1.75
C PHE A 357 -19.52 -15.82 -2.99
N VAL A 358 -18.19 -15.67 -3.03
CA VAL A 358 -17.47 -15.07 -4.16
C VAL A 358 -17.77 -15.81 -5.47
N ASN A 359 -17.66 -17.14 -5.48
CA ASN A 359 -17.89 -17.96 -6.68
C ASN A 359 -19.32 -17.86 -7.23
N ARG A 360 -20.30 -17.47 -6.42
CA ARG A 360 -21.68 -17.24 -6.86
C ARG A 360 -21.81 -15.97 -7.70
N TYR A 361 -21.05 -14.93 -7.40
CA TYR A 361 -21.25 -13.60 -7.97
C TYR A 361 -20.07 -13.11 -8.81
N TYR A 362 -18.86 -13.59 -8.55
CA TYR A 362 -17.68 -13.18 -9.31
C TYR A 362 -17.63 -13.91 -10.65
N LYS A 363 -17.82 -13.15 -11.73
CA LYS A 363 -17.66 -13.67 -13.09
C LYS A 363 -16.25 -13.38 -13.56
N LYS A 364 -15.41 -14.40 -13.67
CA LYS A 364 -14.09 -14.29 -14.28
C LYS A 364 -14.19 -13.96 -15.76
#